data_2a3eec404e060d64f6e865f4f4807e64
#
_entry.id   2a3eec404e060d64f6e865f4f4807e64
#
_cell.length_a   1.000
_cell.length_b   1.000
_cell.length_c   1.000
_cell.angle_alpha   90.00
_cell.angle_beta   90.00
_cell.angle_gamma   90.00
#
_symmetry.space_group_name_H-M   'P 1'
#
loop_
_entity.id
_entity.type
_entity.pdbx_description
1 polymer ?
#
loop_
_entity_poly.entity_id
_entity_poly.type
_entity_poly.pdbx_seq_one_letter_code
_entity_poly.pdbx_strand_id
1 'polypeptide(L)'
;MNDTFTNKFMANEKNLTFLKETMWGPNGIRQAEELASHFLITKDMRILDLGCGPGLSVVYLAQEHGATVFAADLYADPTENHERFQGLGIADKVIPMMIDATQPLPFAKGYFDVIFSVGAYNMFGLNEEMLSHLATYVKKGGYIAASFPGLKYDFGDNIPPEMQPFFCDVREVAKYIRGIDWWRDLWSKTEGIEIITISEQACHDIAWEEYLASRNPNIEEEKWDLDMMEAEAGKYYNTIQLIAKVM
;
A
#
# COMPACT_ATOMS: atom_id res chain seq x y z
N MET A 1 -11.41 -18.42 14.72
CA MET A 1 -11.22 -17.45 13.59
C MET A 1 -10.77 -16.15 14.22
N ASN A 2 -9.67 -15.58 13.78
CA ASN A 2 -9.18 -14.32 14.34
C ASN A 2 -10.19 -13.22 14.06
N ASP A 3 -10.53 -12.44 15.11
CA ASP A 3 -11.53 -11.37 15.09
C ASP A 3 -10.96 -10.07 14.52
N THR A 4 -10.31 -10.17 13.32
CA THR A 4 -9.68 -9.04 12.63
C THR A 4 -10.73 -8.19 11.92
N PHE A 5 -10.38 -6.90 11.67
CA PHE A 5 -11.23 -6.00 10.87
C PHE A 5 -11.53 -6.60 9.49
N THR A 6 -10.50 -7.08 8.81
CA THR A 6 -10.63 -7.65 7.46
C THR A 6 -11.65 -8.79 7.41
N ASN A 7 -11.60 -9.73 8.38
CA ASN A 7 -12.54 -10.85 8.41
C ASN A 7 -13.98 -10.38 8.67
N LYS A 8 -14.18 -9.39 9.55
CA LYS A 8 -15.50 -8.76 9.78
C LYS A 8 -16.01 -8.04 8.55
N PHE A 9 -15.12 -7.31 7.87
CA PHE A 9 -15.45 -6.59 6.63
C PHE A 9 -15.92 -7.56 5.54
N MET A 10 -15.17 -8.62 5.31
CA MET A 10 -15.46 -9.65 4.30
C MET A 10 -16.69 -10.50 4.63
N ALA A 11 -17.10 -10.59 5.89
CA ALA A 11 -18.32 -11.31 6.29
C ALA A 11 -19.62 -10.64 5.81
N ASN A 12 -19.55 -9.36 5.41
CA ASN A 12 -20.68 -8.63 4.82
C ASN A 12 -20.59 -8.76 3.29
N GLU A 13 -21.68 -9.23 2.65
CA GLU A 13 -21.72 -9.50 1.21
C GLU A 13 -21.44 -8.24 0.35
N LYS A 14 -21.99 -7.07 0.74
CA LYS A 14 -21.75 -5.81 0.04
C LYS A 14 -20.26 -5.39 0.11
N ASN A 15 -19.66 -5.55 1.28
CA ASN A 15 -18.25 -5.23 1.48
C ASN A 15 -17.33 -6.20 0.72
N LEU A 16 -17.69 -7.49 0.69
CA LEU A 16 -16.94 -8.49 -0.07
C LEU A 16 -17.03 -8.22 -1.59
N THR A 17 -18.19 -7.80 -2.09
CA THR A 17 -18.36 -7.39 -3.48
C THR A 17 -17.48 -6.17 -3.78
N PHE A 18 -17.55 -5.12 -2.95
CA PHE A 18 -16.69 -3.95 -3.06
C PHE A 18 -15.21 -4.33 -3.09
N LEU A 19 -14.75 -5.17 -2.16
CA LEU A 19 -13.37 -5.64 -2.11
C LEU A 19 -12.95 -6.29 -3.44
N LYS A 20 -13.73 -7.25 -3.94
CA LYS A 20 -13.41 -7.97 -5.18
C LYS A 20 -13.36 -7.08 -6.42
N GLU A 21 -14.23 -6.08 -6.49
CA GLU A 21 -14.32 -5.14 -7.62
C GLU A 21 -13.22 -4.07 -7.58
N THR A 22 -12.61 -3.83 -6.40
CA THR A 22 -11.69 -2.70 -6.21
C THR A 22 -10.25 -3.12 -5.91
N MET A 23 -9.94 -4.40 -5.80
CA MET A 23 -8.56 -4.86 -5.67
C MET A 23 -7.77 -4.66 -6.96
N TRP A 24 -6.71 -3.85 -6.90
CA TRP A 24 -5.71 -3.67 -7.97
C TRP A 24 -4.42 -4.44 -7.70
N GLY A 25 -4.45 -5.37 -6.77
CA GLY A 25 -3.36 -6.21 -6.30
C GLY A 25 -3.78 -6.96 -5.03
N PRO A 26 -2.85 -7.53 -4.26
CA PRO A 26 -3.14 -8.27 -3.04
C PRO A 26 -4.02 -7.48 -2.09
N ASN A 27 -4.85 -8.16 -1.27
CA ASN A 27 -5.84 -7.53 -0.41
C ASN A 27 -5.26 -6.39 0.45
N GLY A 28 -5.49 -5.15 0.01
CA GLY A 28 -4.97 -3.95 0.64
C GLY A 28 -5.52 -3.69 2.05
N ILE A 29 -6.69 -4.23 2.40
CA ILE A 29 -7.23 -4.12 3.77
C ILE A 29 -6.38 -4.96 4.73
N ARG A 30 -5.98 -6.19 4.37
CA ARG A 30 -5.10 -7.02 5.20
C ARG A 30 -3.74 -6.38 5.40
N GLN A 31 -3.17 -5.86 4.30
CA GLN A 31 -1.90 -5.16 4.37
C GLN A 31 -1.96 -3.91 5.26
N ALA A 32 -3.04 -3.13 5.15
CA ALA A 32 -3.26 -1.95 5.99
C ALA A 32 -3.43 -2.31 7.46
N GLU A 33 -4.19 -3.38 7.77
CA GLU A 33 -4.43 -3.85 9.13
C GLU A 33 -3.11 -4.29 9.81
N GLU A 34 -2.26 -5.05 9.11
CA GLU A 34 -0.95 -5.45 9.63
C GLU A 34 -0.01 -4.24 9.78
N LEU A 35 0.08 -3.38 8.75
CA LEU A 35 0.92 -2.19 8.78
C LEU A 35 0.56 -1.25 9.94
N ALA A 36 -0.72 -1.04 10.19
CA ALA A 36 -1.20 -0.19 11.27
C ALA A 36 -0.98 -0.78 12.68
N SER A 37 -0.73 -2.08 12.80
CA SER A 37 -0.49 -2.73 14.10
C SER A 37 0.80 -2.26 14.80
N HIS A 38 1.70 -1.59 14.09
CA HIS A 38 2.98 -1.13 14.61
C HIS A 38 2.94 0.21 15.37
N PHE A 39 1.83 0.96 15.28
CA PHE A 39 1.66 2.24 15.96
C PHE A 39 0.19 2.52 16.26
N LEU A 40 -0.06 3.41 17.23
CA LEU A 40 -1.42 3.76 17.61
C LEU A 40 -2.04 4.71 16.59
N ILE A 41 -3.21 4.38 16.06
CA ILE A 41 -4.06 5.27 15.28
C ILE A 41 -5.29 5.63 16.11
N THR A 42 -5.65 6.92 16.14
CA THR A 42 -6.83 7.42 16.84
C THR A 42 -7.74 8.24 15.92
N LYS A 43 -9.00 8.39 16.30
CA LYS A 43 -10.01 9.14 15.53
C LYS A 43 -9.67 10.62 15.31
N ASP A 44 -8.79 11.19 16.11
CA ASP A 44 -8.41 12.61 16.03
C ASP A 44 -7.23 12.83 15.07
N MET A 45 -6.66 11.75 14.51
CA MET A 45 -5.54 11.83 13.59
C MET A 45 -5.97 12.21 12.18
N ARG A 46 -5.08 12.94 11.51
CA ARG A 46 -5.13 13.22 10.07
C ARG A 46 -4.12 12.30 9.37
N ILE A 47 -4.60 11.48 8.49
CA ILE A 47 -3.80 10.52 7.74
C ILE A 47 -3.84 10.89 6.26
N LEU A 48 -2.67 10.97 5.62
CA LEU A 48 -2.57 11.06 4.17
C LEU A 48 -2.29 9.65 3.63
N ASP A 49 -3.21 9.09 2.88
CA ASP A 49 -3.04 7.82 2.19
C ASP A 49 -2.62 8.10 0.73
N LEU A 50 -1.35 7.84 0.41
CA LEU A 50 -0.73 8.11 -0.89
C LEU A 50 -0.73 6.87 -1.78
N GLY A 51 -1.33 7.00 -2.97
CA GLY A 51 -1.57 5.89 -3.87
C GLY A 51 -2.70 5.01 -3.34
N CYS A 52 -3.78 5.64 -2.88
CA CYS A 52 -4.90 4.94 -2.24
C CYS A 52 -5.72 4.07 -3.20
N GLY A 53 -5.54 4.26 -4.52
CA GLY A 53 -6.35 3.59 -5.54
C GLY A 53 -7.86 3.76 -5.29
N PRO A 54 -8.66 2.68 -5.41
CA PRO A 54 -10.08 2.70 -5.10
C PRO A 54 -10.41 2.81 -3.60
N GLY A 55 -9.41 2.82 -2.70
CA GLY A 55 -9.55 3.18 -1.30
C GLY A 55 -9.66 2.03 -0.29
N LEU A 56 -9.06 0.87 -0.54
CA LEU A 56 -9.12 -0.27 0.40
C LEU A 56 -8.48 0.06 1.76
N SER A 57 -7.27 0.64 1.77
CA SER A 57 -6.59 1.13 2.97
C SER A 57 -7.37 2.26 3.65
N VAL A 58 -7.97 3.16 2.85
CA VAL A 58 -8.83 4.26 3.33
C VAL A 58 -10.02 3.74 4.13
N VAL A 59 -10.69 2.71 3.61
CA VAL A 59 -11.83 2.08 4.29
C VAL A 59 -11.42 1.54 5.66
N TYR A 60 -10.29 0.84 5.75
CA TYR A 60 -9.76 0.35 7.02
C TYR A 60 -9.50 1.50 8.00
N LEU A 61 -8.75 2.53 7.57
CA LEU A 61 -8.38 3.66 8.43
C LEU A 61 -9.60 4.45 8.93
N ALA A 62 -10.60 4.64 8.06
CA ALA A 62 -11.80 5.39 8.42
C ALA A 62 -12.81 4.59 9.26
N GLN A 63 -13.06 3.31 8.93
CA GLN A 63 -14.05 2.50 9.63
C GLN A 63 -13.53 1.97 10.96
N GLU A 64 -12.30 1.44 11.02
CA GLU A 64 -11.77 0.84 12.25
C GLU A 64 -11.30 1.91 13.24
N HIS A 65 -10.62 2.96 12.75
CA HIS A 65 -10.03 3.96 13.64
C HIS A 65 -10.81 5.28 13.72
N GLY A 66 -11.75 5.52 12.79
CA GLY A 66 -12.49 6.78 12.72
C GLY A 66 -11.62 7.99 12.37
N ALA A 67 -10.41 7.79 11.84
CA ALA A 67 -9.48 8.85 11.48
C ALA A 67 -10.00 9.68 10.31
N THR A 68 -9.52 10.93 10.19
CA THR A 68 -9.73 11.74 8.98
C THR A 68 -8.68 11.36 7.95
N VAL A 69 -9.11 10.84 6.79
CA VAL A 69 -8.22 10.32 5.74
C VAL A 69 -8.27 11.22 4.50
N PHE A 70 -7.12 11.72 4.09
CA PHE A 70 -6.90 12.36 2.81
C PHE A 70 -6.48 11.27 1.82
N ALA A 71 -7.41 10.84 0.99
CA ALA A 71 -7.25 9.73 0.06
C ALA A 71 -6.70 10.25 -1.27
N ALA A 72 -5.39 10.19 -1.43
CA ALA A 72 -4.68 10.78 -2.55
C ALA A 72 -4.18 9.72 -3.53
N ASP A 73 -4.50 9.89 -4.80
CA ASP A 73 -4.02 9.03 -5.88
C ASP A 73 -3.74 9.85 -7.14
N LEU A 74 -2.89 9.34 -8.03
CA LEU A 74 -2.58 9.99 -9.31
C LEU A 74 -3.58 9.60 -10.41
N TYR A 75 -4.15 8.40 -10.33
CA TYR A 75 -4.95 7.80 -11.40
C TYR A 75 -6.41 7.56 -11.00
N ALA A 76 -6.70 7.31 -9.73
CA ALA A 76 -8.05 7.09 -9.26
C ALA A 76 -8.84 8.41 -9.24
N ASP A 77 -9.99 8.45 -9.93
CA ASP A 77 -10.83 9.64 -9.99
C ASP A 77 -11.43 9.99 -8.62
N PRO A 78 -11.23 11.22 -8.11
CA PRO A 78 -11.75 11.62 -6.80
C PRO A 78 -13.28 11.57 -6.69
N THR A 79 -14.00 11.79 -7.80
CA THR A 79 -15.46 11.74 -7.81
C THR A 79 -15.95 10.32 -7.63
N GLU A 80 -15.37 9.37 -8.39
CA GLU A 80 -15.69 7.95 -8.23
C GLU A 80 -15.36 7.46 -6.82
N ASN A 81 -14.19 7.86 -6.28
CA ASN A 81 -13.82 7.52 -4.91
C ASN A 81 -14.80 8.12 -3.89
N HIS A 82 -15.26 9.37 -4.09
CA HIS A 82 -16.26 9.96 -3.22
C HIS A 82 -17.57 9.16 -3.23
N GLU A 83 -18.04 8.72 -4.40
CA GLU A 83 -19.24 7.87 -4.51
C GLU A 83 -19.06 6.52 -3.82
N ARG A 84 -17.87 5.89 -3.96
CA ARG A 84 -17.52 4.66 -3.24
C ARG A 84 -17.59 4.85 -1.73
N PHE A 85 -16.99 5.94 -1.23
CA PHE A 85 -16.96 6.25 0.21
C PHE A 85 -18.34 6.63 0.76
N GLN A 86 -19.20 7.28 -0.04
CA GLN A 86 -20.61 7.48 0.30
C GLN A 86 -21.34 6.15 0.44
N GLY A 87 -21.14 5.25 -0.53
CA GLY A 87 -21.72 3.91 -0.52
C GLY A 87 -21.32 3.07 0.70
N LEU A 88 -20.14 3.33 1.28
CA LEU A 88 -19.60 2.67 2.46
C LEU A 88 -19.88 3.44 3.78
N GLY A 89 -20.50 4.61 3.71
CA GLY A 89 -20.86 5.43 4.88
C GLY A 89 -19.68 6.10 5.59
N ILE A 90 -18.60 6.41 4.85
CA ILE A 90 -17.39 7.04 5.40
C ILE A 90 -17.04 8.39 4.75
N ALA A 91 -17.87 8.90 3.86
CA ALA A 91 -17.57 10.13 3.11
C ALA A 91 -17.39 11.38 4.00
N ASP A 92 -17.90 11.38 5.21
CA ASP A 92 -17.70 12.44 6.21
C ASP A 92 -16.29 12.42 6.84
N LYS A 93 -15.55 11.33 6.69
CA LYS A 93 -14.20 11.11 7.21
C LYS A 93 -13.12 11.14 6.14
N VAL A 94 -13.50 11.08 4.86
CA VAL A 94 -12.55 10.87 3.76
C VAL A 94 -12.61 12.02 2.77
N ILE A 95 -11.45 12.56 2.43
CA ILE A 95 -11.27 13.61 1.42
C ILE A 95 -10.51 13.01 0.23
N PRO A 96 -11.19 12.60 -0.86
CA PRO A 96 -10.52 12.09 -2.04
C PRO A 96 -9.87 13.22 -2.83
N MET A 97 -8.65 12.99 -3.35
CA MET A 97 -7.83 13.98 -4.03
C MET A 97 -7.03 13.35 -5.17
N MET A 98 -6.84 14.09 -6.25
CA MET A 98 -5.88 13.74 -7.29
C MET A 98 -4.55 14.43 -6.98
N ILE A 99 -3.52 13.67 -6.63
CA ILE A 99 -2.20 14.18 -6.22
C ILE A 99 -1.10 13.31 -6.83
N ASP A 100 -0.09 13.97 -7.41
CA ASP A 100 1.21 13.37 -7.73
C ASP A 100 2.12 13.46 -6.49
N ALA A 101 2.44 12.31 -5.89
CA ALA A 101 3.28 12.23 -4.70
C ALA A 101 4.73 12.72 -4.92
N THR A 102 5.18 12.80 -6.19
CA THR A 102 6.52 13.28 -6.56
C THR A 102 6.64 14.79 -6.61
N GLN A 103 5.51 15.50 -6.54
CA GLN A 103 5.45 16.96 -6.56
C GLN A 103 5.27 17.54 -5.14
N PRO A 104 5.52 18.83 -4.93
CA PRO A 104 5.18 19.48 -3.67
C PRO A 104 3.70 19.27 -3.32
N LEU A 105 3.44 18.70 -2.14
CA LEU A 105 2.07 18.42 -1.72
C LEU A 105 1.37 19.72 -1.26
N PRO A 106 0.05 19.88 -1.54
CA PRO A 106 -0.70 21.10 -1.24
C PRO A 106 -1.10 21.22 0.23
N PHE A 107 -0.17 20.90 1.14
CA PHE A 107 -0.39 20.90 2.58
C PHE A 107 0.68 21.69 3.33
N ALA A 108 0.34 22.15 4.52
CA ALA A 108 1.30 22.76 5.43
C ALA A 108 2.31 21.71 5.94
N LYS A 109 3.53 22.16 6.25
CA LYS A 109 4.53 21.31 6.90
C LYS A 109 4.01 20.82 8.26
N GLY A 110 4.29 19.55 8.58
CA GLY A 110 3.84 18.94 9.83
C GLY A 110 2.31 18.86 9.97
N TYR A 111 1.59 18.74 8.87
CA TYR A 111 0.11 18.72 8.88
C TYR A 111 -0.46 17.36 9.29
N PHE A 112 0.18 16.27 8.89
CA PHE A 112 -0.32 14.91 9.10
C PHE A 112 0.27 14.26 10.34
N ASP A 113 -0.51 13.41 10.98
CA ASP A 113 -0.06 12.51 12.03
C ASP A 113 0.63 11.28 11.42
N VAL A 114 0.11 10.81 10.28
CA VAL A 114 0.64 9.67 9.52
C VAL A 114 0.56 9.96 8.02
N ILE A 115 1.61 9.58 7.28
CA ILE A 115 1.53 9.29 5.85
C ILE A 115 1.50 7.77 5.71
N PHE A 116 0.49 7.27 5.01
CA PHE A 116 0.21 5.87 4.80
C PHE A 116 0.24 5.55 3.30
N SER A 117 0.71 4.37 2.91
CA SER A 117 0.70 3.96 1.50
C SER A 117 0.67 2.44 1.42
N VAL A 118 -0.34 1.88 0.77
CA VAL A 118 -0.47 0.44 0.55
C VAL A 118 -0.51 0.13 -0.94
N GLY A 119 0.43 -0.69 -1.41
CA GLY A 119 0.52 -1.12 -2.80
C GLY A 119 1.13 -0.12 -3.78
N ALA A 120 1.58 1.08 -3.32
CA ALA A 120 1.97 2.14 -4.23
C ALA A 120 3.35 2.77 -3.99
N TYR A 121 3.87 2.77 -2.76
CA TYR A 121 5.10 3.48 -2.43
C TYR A 121 6.30 3.05 -3.29
N ASN A 122 6.40 1.80 -3.67
CA ASN A 122 7.44 1.29 -4.56
C ASN A 122 7.42 1.93 -5.96
N MET A 123 6.33 2.55 -6.39
CA MET A 123 6.23 3.21 -7.69
C MET A 123 6.86 4.61 -7.69
N PHE A 124 6.89 5.30 -6.55
CA PHE A 124 7.41 6.67 -6.45
C PHE A 124 8.53 6.84 -5.42
N GLY A 125 8.72 5.88 -4.51
CA GLY A 125 9.66 5.95 -3.39
C GLY A 125 11.10 5.52 -3.67
N LEU A 126 11.50 5.33 -4.93
CA LEU A 126 12.77 4.70 -5.32
C LEU A 126 14.01 5.61 -5.25
N ASN A 127 13.87 6.84 -4.77
CA ASN A 127 14.98 7.79 -4.65
C ASN A 127 15.19 8.24 -3.20
N GLU A 128 16.41 8.72 -2.92
CA GLU A 128 16.83 9.12 -1.56
C GLU A 128 16.08 10.34 -1.02
N GLU A 129 15.46 11.15 -1.89
CA GLU A 129 14.82 12.40 -1.51
C GLU A 129 13.36 12.19 -1.08
N MET A 130 12.71 11.13 -1.56
CA MET A 130 11.27 10.92 -1.36
C MET A 130 10.90 10.83 0.12
N LEU A 131 11.63 10.05 0.90
CA LEU A 131 11.31 9.89 2.32
C LEU A 131 11.46 11.21 3.10
N SER A 132 12.51 12.01 2.82
CA SER A 132 12.68 13.33 3.42
C SER A 132 11.63 14.33 2.94
N HIS A 133 11.23 14.25 1.66
CA HIS A 133 10.13 15.04 1.13
C HIS A 133 8.82 14.78 1.89
N LEU A 134 8.44 13.52 2.04
CA LEU A 134 7.23 13.14 2.78
C LEU A 134 7.31 13.49 4.27
N ALA A 135 8.47 13.28 4.91
CA ALA A 135 8.71 13.64 6.31
C ALA A 135 8.42 15.11 6.62
N THR A 136 8.60 16.00 5.62
CA THR A 136 8.27 17.43 5.75
C THR A 136 6.81 17.68 6.12
N TYR A 137 5.89 16.84 5.69
CA TYR A 137 4.45 17.00 5.91
C TYR A 137 3.94 16.27 7.14
N VAL A 138 4.78 15.46 7.78
CA VAL A 138 4.44 14.72 9.01
C VAL A 138 4.85 15.52 10.24
N LYS A 139 4.02 15.50 11.28
CA LYS A 139 4.35 16.10 12.58
C LYS A 139 5.55 15.40 13.20
N LYS A 140 6.32 16.13 13.99
CA LYS A 140 7.30 15.53 14.89
C LYS A 140 6.63 14.47 15.78
N GLY A 141 7.18 13.26 15.80
CA GLY A 141 6.62 12.10 16.49
C GLY A 141 5.57 11.32 15.69
N GLY A 142 5.17 11.79 14.51
CA GLY A 142 4.29 11.10 13.59
C GLY A 142 5.02 10.04 12.74
N TYR A 143 4.30 9.34 11.87
CA TYR A 143 4.81 8.17 11.16
C TYR A 143 4.68 8.29 9.66
N ILE A 144 5.62 7.63 8.96
CA ILE A 144 5.49 7.27 7.55
C ILE A 144 5.46 5.74 7.50
N ALA A 145 4.39 5.17 6.96
CA ALA A 145 4.16 3.74 6.92
C ALA A 145 3.78 3.31 5.50
N ALA A 146 4.52 2.39 4.93
CA ALA A 146 4.31 1.89 3.59
C ALA A 146 4.33 0.37 3.55
N SER A 147 3.47 -0.22 2.70
CA SER A 147 3.42 -1.63 2.39
C SER A 147 3.26 -1.82 0.88
N PHE A 148 4.04 -2.71 0.29
CA PHE A 148 4.04 -2.90 -1.17
C PHE A 148 4.69 -4.24 -1.56
N PRO A 149 4.48 -4.73 -2.80
CA PRO A 149 5.17 -5.91 -3.30
C PRO A 149 6.69 -5.72 -3.32
N GLY A 150 7.42 -6.72 -2.86
CA GLY A 150 8.87 -6.76 -2.84
C GLY A 150 9.43 -8.12 -3.17
N LEU A 151 10.75 -8.24 -3.08
CA LEU A 151 11.48 -9.50 -3.27
C LEU A 151 12.11 -9.94 -1.95
N LYS A 152 12.19 -11.26 -1.76
CA LYS A 152 12.98 -11.87 -0.67
C LYS A 152 14.46 -11.54 -0.80
N TYR A 153 14.93 -11.35 -2.04
CA TYR A 153 16.28 -10.89 -2.38
C TYR A 153 16.29 -10.26 -3.78
N ASP A 154 17.16 -9.28 -4.00
CA ASP A 154 17.29 -8.65 -5.31
C ASP A 154 17.90 -9.60 -6.33
N PHE A 155 17.33 -9.64 -7.54
CA PHE A 155 17.87 -10.47 -8.62
C PHE A 155 19.12 -9.87 -9.27
N GLY A 156 19.32 -8.55 -9.16
CA GLY A 156 20.34 -7.85 -9.94
C GLY A 156 20.16 -8.11 -11.44
N ASP A 157 21.26 -8.49 -12.10
CA ASP A 157 21.23 -8.85 -13.52
C ASP A 157 20.83 -10.32 -13.78
N ASN A 158 20.56 -11.10 -12.72
CA ASN A 158 20.32 -12.54 -12.80
C ASN A 158 18.85 -12.88 -12.47
N ILE A 159 17.92 -12.36 -13.27
CA ILE A 159 16.51 -12.66 -13.12
C ILE A 159 16.28 -14.16 -13.40
N PRO A 160 15.64 -14.92 -12.47
CA PRO A 160 15.31 -16.34 -12.70
C PRO A 160 14.57 -16.55 -14.02
N PRO A 161 14.88 -17.61 -14.77
CA PRO A 161 14.28 -17.84 -16.11
C PRO A 161 12.75 -17.81 -16.09
N GLU A 162 12.12 -18.39 -15.05
CA GLU A 162 10.68 -18.42 -14.89
C GLU A 162 10.07 -17.03 -14.62
N MET A 163 10.85 -16.08 -14.10
CA MET A 163 10.43 -14.71 -13.80
C MET A 163 10.71 -13.72 -14.92
N GLN A 164 11.57 -14.09 -15.90
CA GLN A 164 11.91 -13.20 -17.01
C GLN A 164 10.69 -12.70 -17.80
N PRO A 165 9.66 -13.51 -18.12
CA PRO A 165 8.47 -13.03 -18.84
C PRO A 165 7.73 -11.91 -18.13
N PHE A 166 7.83 -11.82 -16.80
CA PHE A 166 7.12 -10.87 -15.95
C PHE A 166 7.96 -9.65 -15.58
N PHE A 167 9.28 -9.82 -15.46
CA PHE A 167 10.20 -8.75 -15.03
C PHE A 167 10.83 -7.99 -16.20
N CYS A 168 10.93 -8.62 -17.38
CA CYS A 168 11.57 -8.04 -18.57
C CYS A 168 10.55 -7.59 -19.62
N ASP A 169 9.27 -7.55 -19.28
CA ASP A 169 8.20 -7.11 -20.17
C ASP A 169 8.08 -5.58 -20.24
N VAL A 170 7.09 -5.10 -21.01
CA VAL A 170 6.79 -3.66 -21.17
C VAL A 170 6.36 -2.95 -19.89
N ARG A 171 5.97 -3.68 -18.86
CA ARG A 171 5.56 -3.14 -17.53
C ARG A 171 6.75 -2.74 -16.68
N GLU A 172 7.97 -3.17 -17.08
CA GLU A 172 9.23 -2.81 -16.43
C GLU A 172 9.23 -3.08 -14.90
N VAL A 173 8.55 -4.16 -14.48
CA VAL A 173 8.34 -4.52 -13.07
C VAL A 173 9.66 -4.54 -12.28
N ALA A 174 10.75 -4.98 -12.93
CA ALA A 174 12.08 -4.98 -12.34
C ALA A 174 12.56 -3.60 -11.83
N LYS A 175 11.99 -2.49 -12.32
CA LYS A 175 12.35 -1.14 -11.86
C LYS A 175 11.75 -0.81 -10.49
N TYR A 176 10.59 -1.40 -10.16
CA TYR A 176 9.77 -1.01 -9.02
C TYR A 176 9.80 -2.03 -7.87
N ILE A 177 10.22 -3.26 -8.15
CA ILE A 177 10.23 -4.34 -7.16
C ILE A 177 11.67 -4.59 -6.71
N ARG A 178 11.95 -4.33 -5.43
CA ARG A 178 13.27 -4.45 -4.80
C ARG A 178 13.20 -5.35 -3.57
N GLY A 179 14.37 -5.86 -3.16
CA GLY A 179 14.51 -6.62 -1.93
C GLY A 179 14.51 -5.74 -0.67
N ILE A 180 14.28 -6.37 0.47
CA ILE A 180 14.17 -5.70 1.76
C ILE A 180 15.46 -4.96 2.16
N ASP A 181 16.64 -5.52 1.82
CA ASP A 181 17.93 -4.92 2.15
C ASP A 181 18.20 -3.65 1.34
N TRP A 182 17.75 -3.62 0.07
CA TRP A 182 17.82 -2.43 -0.76
C TRP A 182 16.98 -1.28 -0.16
N TRP A 183 15.76 -1.57 0.29
CA TRP A 183 14.90 -0.59 0.94
C TRP A 183 15.47 -0.10 2.27
N ARG A 184 16.05 -1.01 3.05
CA ARG A 184 16.71 -0.66 4.32
C ARG A 184 17.89 0.30 4.09
N ASP A 185 18.73 0.02 3.09
CA ASP A 185 19.83 0.91 2.71
C ASP A 185 19.32 2.27 2.27
N LEU A 186 18.30 2.33 1.40
CA LEU A 186 17.71 3.57 0.92
C LEU A 186 17.17 4.43 2.07
N TRP A 187 16.34 3.87 2.94
CA TRP A 187 15.69 4.60 4.02
C TRP A 187 16.68 5.03 5.11
N SER A 188 17.74 4.26 5.35
CA SER A 188 18.77 4.59 6.34
C SER A 188 19.55 5.87 6.04
N LYS A 189 19.52 6.35 4.80
CA LYS A 189 20.18 7.58 4.36
C LYS A 189 19.43 8.86 4.73
N THR A 190 18.18 8.75 5.15
CA THR A 190 17.34 9.91 5.47
C THR A 190 17.57 10.37 6.91
N GLU A 191 18.02 11.61 7.07
CA GLU A 191 18.17 12.24 8.39
C GLU A 191 16.82 12.64 9.00
N GLY A 192 16.74 12.71 10.32
CA GLY A 192 15.55 13.19 11.04
C GLY A 192 14.41 12.16 11.10
N ILE A 193 14.68 10.90 10.80
CA ILE A 193 13.75 9.79 11.00
C ILE A 193 14.36 8.69 11.87
N GLU A 194 13.51 7.95 12.55
CA GLU A 194 13.84 6.70 13.23
C GLU A 194 13.13 5.55 12.51
N ILE A 195 13.88 4.59 11.97
CA ILE A 195 13.30 3.40 11.34
C ILE A 195 12.78 2.49 12.46
N ILE A 196 11.46 2.28 12.51
CA ILE A 196 10.81 1.41 13.49
C ILE A 196 10.88 -0.05 13.04
N THR A 197 10.53 -0.30 11.77
CA THR A 197 10.65 -1.64 11.18
C THR A 197 10.81 -1.58 9.67
N ILE A 198 11.54 -2.55 9.15
CA ILE A 198 11.58 -2.94 7.75
C ILE A 198 11.54 -4.46 7.75
N SER A 199 10.41 -5.03 7.38
CA SER A 199 10.18 -6.49 7.45
C SER A 199 9.21 -6.96 6.39
N GLU A 200 9.10 -8.28 6.25
CA GLU A 200 8.03 -8.90 5.48
C GLU A 200 6.72 -8.84 6.27
N GLN A 201 5.59 -8.74 5.56
CA GLN A 201 4.26 -8.88 6.16
C GLN A 201 3.85 -10.35 6.25
N ALA A 202 3.33 -10.75 7.40
CA ALA A 202 2.81 -12.10 7.62
C ALA A 202 1.54 -12.39 6.81
N CYS A 203 0.79 -11.36 6.41
CA CYS A 203 -0.42 -11.51 5.61
C CYS A 203 -0.15 -11.72 4.11
N HIS A 204 1.12 -11.78 3.67
CA HIS A 204 1.48 -11.90 2.25
C HIS A 204 0.68 -12.97 1.52
N ASP A 205 0.80 -14.23 1.96
CA ASP A 205 0.19 -15.36 1.26
C ASP A 205 -1.33 -15.24 1.19
N ILE A 206 -1.98 -14.96 2.31
CA ILE A 206 -3.45 -14.84 2.35
C ILE A 206 -3.96 -13.64 1.56
N ALA A 207 -3.23 -12.52 1.53
CA ALA A 207 -3.62 -11.33 0.77
C ALA A 207 -3.56 -11.59 -0.74
N TRP A 208 -2.56 -12.33 -1.20
CA TRP A 208 -2.44 -12.78 -2.58
C TRP A 208 -3.48 -13.83 -2.94
N GLU A 209 -3.72 -14.83 -2.09
CA GLU A 209 -4.74 -15.86 -2.29
C GLU A 209 -6.12 -15.26 -2.51
N GLU A 210 -6.53 -14.29 -1.68
CA GLU A 210 -7.80 -13.59 -1.80
C GLU A 210 -7.92 -12.77 -3.08
N TYR A 211 -6.84 -12.14 -3.51
CA TYR A 211 -6.78 -11.40 -4.77
C TYR A 211 -6.90 -12.34 -5.97
N LEU A 212 -6.07 -13.37 -6.05
CA LEU A 212 -6.06 -14.33 -7.16
C LEU A 212 -7.39 -15.09 -7.28
N ALA A 213 -8.04 -15.40 -6.15
CA ALA A 213 -9.36 -16.02 -6.13
C ALA A 213 -10.47 -15.14 -6.74
N SER A 214 -10.23 -13.83 -6.87
CA SER A 214 -11.16 -12.90 -7.54
C SER A 214 -10.87 -12.69 -9.02
N ARG A 215 -9.76 -13.23 -9.55
CA ARG A 215 -9.33 -13.03 -10.95
C ARG A 215 -9.97 -14.00 -11.91
N ASN A 216 -10.21 -13.52 -13.12
CA ASN A 216 -10.78 -14.31 -14.22
C ASN A 216 -9.66 -14.69 -15.21
N PRO A 217 -9.30 -15.97 -15.34
CA PRO A 217 -8.21 -16.42 -16.22
C PRO A 217 -8.48 -16.21 -17.71
N ASN A 218 -9.70 -15.82 -18.09
CA ASN A 218 -10.05 -15.51 -19.46
C ASN A 218 -9.85 -14.04 -19.84
N ILE A 219 -9.46 -13.19 -18.87
CA ILE A 219 -9.10 -11.78 -19.05
C ILE A 219 -7.58 -11.72 -19.04
N GLU A 220 -6.95 -11.22 -20.12
CA GLU A 220 -5.49 -11.28 -20.30
C GLU A 220 -4.72 -10.53 -19.21
N GLU A 221 -5.21 -9.35 -18.80
CA GLU A 221 -4.60 -8.56 -17.74
C GLU A 221 -4.67 -9.26 -16.37
N GLU A 222 -5.78 -9.95 -16.09
CA GLU A 222 -5.95 -10.68 -14.83
C GLU A 222 -5.22 -12.02 -14.85
N LYS A 223 -5.11 -12.64 -16.02
CA LYS A 223 -4.33 -13.85 -16.24
C LYS A 223 -2.84 -13.64 -15.97
N TRP A 224 -2.32 -12.47 -16.28
CA TRP A 224 -0.90 -12.16 -16.04
C TRP A 224 -0.51 -12.32 -14.57
N ASP A 225 -1.33 -11.83 -13.64
CA ASP A 225 -1.08 -11.98 -12.20
C ASP A 225 -1.13 -13.45 -11.76
N LEU A 226 -2.08 -14.21 -12.30
CA LEU A 226 -2.21 -15.66 -12.05
C LEU A 226 -0.96 -16.42 -12.52
N ASP A 227 -0.54 -16.19 -13.76
CA ASP A 227 0.62 -16.86 -14.37
C ASP A 227 1.93 -16.47 -13.64
N MET A 228 2.06 -15.20 -13.25
CA MET A 228 3.22 -14.71 -12.49
C MET A 228 3.33 -15.40 -11.13
N MET A 229 2.24 -15.47 -10.38
CA MET A 229 2.25 -16.09 -9.05
C MET A 229 2.40 -17.62 -9.13
N GLU A 230 1.92 -18.26 -10.19
CA GLU A 230 2.18 -19.68 -10.45
C GLU A 230 3.69 -19.92 -10.72
N ALA A 231 4.32 -19.05 -11.53
CA ALA A 231 5.74 -19.17 -11.87
C ALA A 231 6.66 -18.90 -10.67
N GLU A 232 6.33 -17.90 -9.84
CA GLU A 232 7.12 -17.56 -8.65
C GLU A 232 7.02 -18.64 -7.56
N ALA A 233 5.86 -19.30 -7.41
CA ALA A 233 5.63 -20.48 -6.57
C ALA A 233 6.12 -20.32 -5.11
N GLY A 234 5.97 -19.15 -4.51
CA GLY A 234 6.39 -18.84 -3.14
C GLY A 234 7.90 -18.67 -2.95
N LYS A 235 8.68 -18.51 -4.03
CA LYS A 235 10.14 -18.47 -3.96
C LYS A 235 10.71 -17.06 -3.84
N TYR A 236 10.13 -16.08 -4.51
CA TYR A 236 10.79 -14.80 -4.80
C TYR A 236 10.08 -13.59 -4.21
N TYR A 237 8.73 -13.57 -4.26
CA TYR A 237 7.95 -12.45 -3.77
C TYR A 237 7.75 -12.46 -2.26
N ASN A 238 7.62 -11.26 -1.72
CA ASN A 238 7.03 -10.99 -0.41
C ASN A 238 6.24 -9.68 -0.47
N THR A 239 5.57 -9.32 0.61
CA THR A 239 5.07 -7.97 0.86
C THR A 239 5.97 -7.32 1.89
N ILE A 240 6.64 -6.23 1.51
CA ILE A 240 7.51 -5.48 2.41
C ILE A 240 6.68 -4.42 3.13
N GLN A 241 6.92 -4.26 4.43
CA GLN A 241 6.45 -3.12 5.20
C GLN A 241 7.61 -2.29 5.73
N LEU A 242 7.47 -0.97 5.60
CA LEU A 242 8.42 0.03 6.06
C LEU A 242 7.70 1.01 6.98
N ILE A 243 8.18 1.19 8.21
CA ILE A 243 7.64 2.18 9.14
C ILE A 243 8.79 3.01 9.70
N ALA A 244 8.66 4.34 9.56
CA ALA A 244 9.57 5.30 10.14
C ALA A 244 8.81 6.34 10.97
N LYS A 245 9.45 6.82 12.03
CA LYS A 245 8.97 7.90 12.89
C LYS A 245 9.75 9.17 12.60
N VAL A 246 9.06 10.28 12.44
CA VAL A 246 9.67 11.61 12.25
C VAL A 246 10.11 12.17 13.61
N MET A 247 11.40 12.58 13.72
CA MET A 247 12.06 12.97 14.96
C MET A 247 12.01 14.48 15.24
#